data_c221f8b5ae0803ce9bb2dd406d85b367
#
_entry.id   c221f8b5ae0803ce9bb2dd406d85b367
#
_cell.length_a   1.000
_cell.length_b   1.000
_cell.length_c   1.000
_cell.angle_alpha   90.00
_cell.angle_beta   90.00
_cell.angle_gamma   90.00
#
_symmetry.space_group_name_H-M   'P 1'
#
loop_
_entity.id
_entity.type
_entity.pdbx_description
1 polymer ?
#
loop_
_entity_poly.entity_id
_entity_poly.type
_entity_poly.pdbx_seq_one_letter_code
_entity_poly.pdbx_strand_id
1 'polypeptide(L)'
;KDHRGYSAVGITMFTLLTSTPAGIGIFMAGRLADTRGRRPVGAIGLLGGTAFMVLAYHSTGAALWASSVAGTVIGSLTVALGVYGPELFSTRNRARANGLIVTLGVAGSATGLIIVGMLSDRFGSYGPAFLVVAVGPVLAAALVLGWFPETARVELETLNPGDAPPEEINRQ
;
A
#
# COMPACT_ATOMS: atom_id res chain seq x y z
N LYS A 1 1.77 21.49 -18.66
CA LYS A 1 0.53 21.22 -19.44
C LYS A 1 0.38 19.74 -19.51
N ASP A 2 -0.70 19.22 -18.91
CA ASP A 2 -0.99 17.79 -18.92
C ASP A 2 -1.09 17.26 -20.34
N HIS A 3 -0.53 16.07 -20.57
CA HIS A 3 -0.68 15.32 -21.81
C HIS A 3 -2.14 15.05 -22.19
N ARG A 4 -3.10 15.30 -21.28
CA ARG A 4 -4.55 15.06 -21.46
C ARG A 4 -5.38 16.35 -21.55
N GLY A 5 -4.79 17.54 -21.48
CA GLY A 5 -5.47 18.83 -21.65
C GLY A 5 -6.43 19.25 -20.53
N TYR A 6 -6.36 18.62 -19.35
CA TYR A 6 -7.18 19.01 -18.21
C TYR A 6 -6.73 20.36 -17.63
N SER A 7 -7.69 21.17 -17.21
CA SER A 7 -7.42 22.38 -16.41
C SER A 7 -7.02 22.00 -14.98
N ALA A 8 -6.38 22.91 -14.24
CA ALA A 8 -6.04 22.69 -12.83
C ALA A 8 -7.28 22.30 -11.98
N VAL A 9 -8.42 22.94 -12.22
CA VAL A 9 -9.69 22.59 -11.57
C VAL A 9 -10.14 21.18 -11.96
N GLY A 10 -10.01 20.81 -13.23
CA GLY A 10 -10.35 19.47 -13.72
C GLY A 10 -9.51 18.38 -13.04
N ILE A 11 -8.21 18.62 -12.85
CA ILE A 11 -7.30 17.71 -12.13
C ILE A 11 -7.73 17.57 -10.65
N THR A 12 -8.01 18.70 -9.99
CA THR A 12 -8.45 18.68 -8.59
C THR A 12 -9.75 17.92 -8.42
N MET A 13 -10.74 18.16 -9.29
CA MET A 13 -12.02 17.42 -9.25
C MET A 13 -11.83 15.94 -9.52
N PHE A 14 -10.99 15.59 -10.50
CA PHE A 14 -10.65 14.19 -10.77
C PHE A 14 -10.04 13.54 -9.52
N THR A 15 -9.03 14.17 -8.93
CA THR A 15 -8.36 13.63 -7.73
C THR A 15 -9.35 13.47 -6.56
N LEU A 16 -10.17 14.48 -6.26
CA LEU A 16 -11.16 14.40 -5.20
C LEU A 16 -12.14 13.23 -5.41
N LEU A 17 -12.72 13.14 -6.59
CA LEU A 17 -13.72 12.11 -6.90
C LEU A 17 -13.14 10.70 -6.95
N THR A 18 -11.90 10.54 -7.40
CA THR A 18 -11.26 9.22 -7.44
C THR A 18 -10.63 8.81 -6.12
N SER A 19 -10.24 9.76 -5.26
CA SER A 19 -9.62 9.47 -3.95
C SER A 19 -10.64 9.27 -2.83
N THR A 20 -11.80 9.93 -2.88
CA THR A 20 -12.85 9.81 -1.85
C THR A 20 -13.27 8.34 -1.58
N PRO A 21 -13.42 7.48 -2.61
CA PRO A 21 -13.75 6.07 -2.41
C PRO A 21 -12.69 5.26 -1.65
N ALA A 22 -11.48 5.79 -1.45
CA ALA A 22 -10.44 5.13 -0.63
C ALA A 22 -10.94 4.76 0.77
N GLY A 23 -11.81 5.58 1.37
CA GLY A 23 -12.43 5.30 2.67
C GLY A 23 -13.15 3.95 2.71
N ILE A 24 -13.82 3.56 1.64
CA ILE A 24 -14.46 2.24 1.50
C ILE A 24 -13.40 1.15 1.54
N GLY A 25 -12.32 1.31 0.76
CA GLY A 25 -11.22 0.34 0.72
C GLY A 25 -10.51 0.20 2.06
N ILE A 26 -10.29 1.30 2.80
CA ILE A 26 -9.68 1.27 4.14
C ILE A 26 -10.58 0.51 5.12
N PHE A 27 -11.89 0.78 5.12
CA PHE A 27 -12.83 0.04 5.95
C PHE A 27 -12.86 -1.45 5.63
N MET A 28 -12.88 -1.79 4.33
CA MET A 28 -12.79 -3.17 3.87
C MET A 28 -11.46 -3.82 4.26
N ALA A 29 -10.35 -3.08 4.18
CA ALA A 29 -9.02 -3.57 4.54
C ALA A 29 -8.97 -4.09 5.97
N GLY A 30 -9.47 -3.31 6.96
CA GLY A 30 -9.53 -3.74 8.35
C GLY A 30 -10.34 -5.03 8.50
N ARG A 31 -11.56 -5.04 8.00
CA ARG A 31 -12.46 -6.20 8.14
C ARG A 31 -11.97 -7.46 7.43
N LEU A 32 -11.40 -7.30 6.23
CA LEU A 32 -10.84 -8.42 5.48
C LEU A 32 -9.54 -8.92 6.11
N ALA A 33 -8.69 -8.03 6.60
CA ALA A 33 -7.44 -8.39 7.25
C ALA A 33 -7.68 -9.27 8.49
N ASP A 34 -8.69 -8.93 9.29
CA ASP A 34 -9.04 -9.69 10.49
C ASP A 34 -9.69 -11.06 10.17
N THR A 35 -10.37 -11.18 9.02
CA THR A 35 -11.10 -12.39 8.63
C THR A 35 -10.33 -13.32 7.70
N ARG A 36 -9.62 -12.74 6.74
CA ARG A 36 -8.92 -13.46 5.66
C ARG A 36 -7.41 -13.49 5.81
N GLY A 37 -6.88 -12.72 6.76
CA GLY A 37 -5.45 -12.57 6.98
C GLY A 37 -4.88 -11.28 6.36
N ARG A 38 -3.82 -10.79 6.97
CA ARG A 38 -3.19 -9.51 6.59
C ARG A 38 -2.33 -9.63 5.34
N ARG A 39 -1.62 -10.76 5.20
CA ARG A 39 -0.76 -11.05 4.04
C ARG A 39 -1.54 -11.06 2.73
N PRO A 40 -2.58 -11.91 2.55
CA PRO A 40 -3.29 -11.99 1.29
C PRO A 40 -4.04 -10.69 0.97
N VAL A 41 -4.63 -10.03 1.96
CA VAL A 41 -5.36 -8.77 1.76
C VAL A 41 -4.41 -7.66 1.33
N GLY A 42 -3.28 -7.51 2.00
CA GLY A 42 -2.27 -6.53 1.63
C GLY A 42 -1.63 -6.80 0.26
N ALA A 43 -1.37 -8.06 -0.07
CA ALA A 43 -0.86 -8.45 -1.38
C ALA A 43 -1.86 -8.14 -2.52
N ILE A 44 -3.16 -8.40 -2.29
CA ILE A 44 -4.23 -8.00 -3.22
C ILE A 44 -4.23 -6.49 -3.40
N GLY A 45 -4.07 -5.73 -2.31
CA GLY A 45 -3.95 -4.27 -2.37
C GLY A 45 -2.79 -3.80 -3.22
N LEU A 46 -1.60 -4.37 -3.01
CA LEU A 46 -0.39 -4.05 -3.77
C LEU A 46 -0.55 -4.39 -5.26
N LEU A 47 -0.93 -5.61 -5.58
CA LEU A 47 -1.03 -6.08 -6.96
C LEU A 47 -2.20 -5.44 -7.69
N GLY A 48 -3.38 -5.46 -7.08
CA GLY A 48 -4.61 -4.91 -7.68
C GLY A 48 -4.54 -3.39 -7.82
N GLY A 49 -4.10 -2.68 -6.79
CA GLY A 49 -3.91 -1.22 -6.85
C GLY A 49 -2.93 -0.84 -7.96
N THR A 50 -1.81 -1.55 -8.07
CA THR A 50 -0.82 -1.33 -9.13
C THR A 50 -1.37 -1.63 -10.52
N ALA A 51 -2.07 -2.76 -10.70
CA ALA A 51 -2.64 -3.14 -11.98
C ALA A 51 -3.67 -2.10 -12.47
N PHE A 52 -4.57 -1.65 -11.59
CA PHE A 52 -5.54 -0.63 -11.93
C PHE A 52 -4.91 0.75 -12.15
N MET A 53 -3.85 1.08 -11.42
CA MET A 53 -3.09 2.31 -11.66
C MET A 53 -2.45 2.29 -13.06
N VAL A 54 -1.77 1.21 -13.43
CA VAL A 54 -1.21 1.06 -14.79
C VAL A 54 -2.32 1.14 -15.83
N LEU A 55 -3.44 0.47 -15.61
CA LEU A 55 -4.59 0.52 -16.52
C LEU A 55 -5.14 1.95 -16.68
N ALA A 56 -5.22 2.72 -15.59
CA ALA A 56 -5.68 4.12 -15.63
C ALA A 56 -4.80 4.99 -16.52
N TYR A 57 -3.48 4.80 -16.49
CA TYR A 57 -2.56 5.54 -17.34
C TYR A 57 -2.61 5.15 -18.83
N HIS A 58 -3.12 3.96 -19.14
CA HIS A 58 -3.32 3.49 -20.52
C HIS A 58 -4.77 3.66 -21.00
N SER A 59 -5.67 4.16 -20.15
CA SER A 59 -7.08 4.33 -20.46
C SER A 59 -7.47 5.80 -20.68
N THR A 60 -8.62 6.02 -21.32
CA THR A 60 -9.23 7.33 -21.52
C THR A 60 -10.73 7.28 -21.21
N GLY A 61 -11.37 8.44 -21.08
CA GLY A 61 -12.81 8.55 -20.87
C GLY A 61 -13.29 7.80 -19.62
N ALA A 62 -14.38 7.06 -19.72
CA ALA A 62 -14.99 6.33 -18.62
C ALA A 62 -14.07 5.24 -18.02
N ALA A 63 -13.25 4.59 -18.86
CA ALA A 63 -12.31 3.57 -18.40
C ALA A 63 -11.21 4.15 -17.50
N LEU A 64 -10.74 5.38 -17.75
CA LEU A 64 -9.83 6.10 -16.87
C LEU A 64 -10.44 6.33 -15.48
N TRP A 65 -11.69 6.78 -15.42
CA TRP A 65 -12.38 7.01 -14.16
C TRP A 65 -12.59 5.72 -13.39
N ALA A 66 -13.13 4.70 -14.06
CA ALA A 66 -13.39 3.40 -13.44
C ALA A 66 -12.13 2.75 -12.90
N SER A 67 -11.04 2.72 -13.69
CA SER A 67 -9.76 2.15 -13.25
C SER A 67 -9.11 2.97 -12.12
N SER A 68 -9.22 4.30 -12.14
CA SER A 68 -8.71 5.16 -11.06
C SER A 68 -9.46 4.90 -9.74
N VAL A 69 -10.79 4.84 -9.77
CA VAL A 69 -11.59 4.54 -8.57
C VAL A 69 -11.30 3.12 -8.07
N ALA A 70 -11.31 2.13 -8.96
CA ALA A 70 -11.00 0.75 -8.59
C ALA A 70 -9.58 0.62 -8.01
N GLY A 71 -8.60 1.28 -8.63
CA GLY A 71 -7.22 1.32 -8.18
C GLY A 71 -7.09 1.92 -6.79
N THR A 72 -7.82 3.00 -6.51
CA THR A 72 -7.82 3.66 -5.20
C THR A 72 -8.47 2.77 -4.13
N VAL A 73 -9.63 2.19 -4.40
CA VAL A 73 -10.33 1.30 -3.45
C VAL A 73 -9.50 0.04 -3.17
N ILE A 74 -9.05 -0.64 -4.21
CA ILE A 74 -8.28 -1.88 -4.06
C ILE A 74 -6.88 -1.58 -3.49
N GLY A 75 -6.22 -0.52 -3.95
CA GLY A 75 -4.93 -0.09 -3.43
C GLY A 75 -4.96 0.25 -1.93
N SER A 76 -6.09 0.74 -1.42
CA SER A 76 -6.28 1.03 0.01
C SER A 76 -6.22 -0.22 0.88
N LEU A 77 -6.37 -1.43 0.33
CA LEU A 77 -6.21 -2.68 1.07
C LEU A 77 -4.76 -2.86 1.59
N THR A 78 -3.79 -2.14 1.02
CA THR A 78 -2.41 -2.13 1.53
C THR A 78 -2.29 -1.63 2.97
N VAL A 79 -3.28 -0.88 3.48
CA VAL A 79 -3.35 -0.46 4.89
C VAL A 79 -3.31 -1.67 5.83
N ALA A 80 -3.78 -2.84 5.40
CA ALA A 80 -3.67 -4.09 6.15
C ALA A 80 -2.21 -4.46 6.51
N LEU A 81 -1.23 -4.00 5.73
CA LEU A 81 0.20 -4.22 6.01
C LEU A 81 0.77 -3.22 7.01
N GLY A 82 0.10 -2.09 7.24
CA GLY A 82 0.56 -1.04 8.16
C GLY A 82 0.63 -1.48 9.63
N VAL A 83 -0.08 -2.53 9.98
CA VAL A 83 -0.11 -3.07 11.35
C VAL A 83 1.10 -3.94 11.69
N TYR A 84 1.88 -4.41 10.70
CA TYR A 84 3.07 -5.24 10.96
C TYR A 84 4.12 -4.53 11.82
N GLY A 85 4.31 -3.23 11.64
CA GLY A 85 5.24 -2.47 12.47
C GLY A 85 4.92 -2.59 13.97
N PRO A 86 3.69 -2.25 14.41
CA PRO A 86 3.27 -2.40 15.80
C PRO A 86 3.25 -3.84 16.31
N GLU A 87 3.00 -4.82 15.47
CA GLU A 87 2.80 -6.22 15.90
C GLU A 87 4.06 -7.07 15.96
N LEU A 88 4.98 -6.85 15.02
CA LEU A 88 6.21 -7.64 14.94
C LEU A 88 7.31 -7.17 15.89
N PHE A 89 7.17 -6.00 16.48
CA PHE A 89 8.18 -5.44 17.38
C PHE A 89 7.67 -5.33 18.80
N SER A 90 8.52 -5.77 19.77
CA SER A 90 8.26 -5.62 21.19
C SER A 90 8.01 -4.16 21.57
N THR A 91 7.25 -3.92 22.63
CA THR A 91 6.85 -2.58 23.10
C THR A 91 8.06 -1.64 23.25
N ARG A 92 9.20 -2.16 23.71
CA ARG A 92 10.44 -1.39 23.87
C ARG A 92 11.00 -0.84 22.56
N ASN A 93 10.89 -1.58 21.45
CA ASN A 93 11.48 -1.25 20.17
C ASN A 93 10.46 -0.74 19.14
N ARG A 94 9.17 -0.88 19.42
CA ARG A 94 8.05 -0.57 18.49
C ARG A 94 8.12 0.85 17.92
N ALA A 95 8.35 1.85 18.77
CA ALA A 95 8.43 3.24 18.33
C ALA A 95 9.61 3.48 17.36
N ARG A 96 10.77 2.90 17.66
CA ARG A 96 11.98 3.04 16.82
C ARG A 96 11.79 2.31 15.47
N ALA A 97 11.28 1.10 15.51
CA ALA A 97 11.01 0.31 14.30
C ALA A 97 9.99 1.02 13.40
N ASN A 98 8.89 1.49 13.99
CA ASN A 98 7.87 2.21 13.23
C ASN A 98 8.39 3.54 12.66
N GLY A 99 9.18 4.29 13.41
CA GLY A 99 9.85 5.50 12.93
C GLY A 99 10.76 5.21 11.73
N LEU A 100 11.53 4.13 11.76
CA LEU A 100 12.39 3.71 10.65
C LEU A 100 11.56 3.29 9.42
N ILE A 101 10.50 2.50 9.61
CA ILE A 101 9.59 2.08 8.53
C ILE A 101 8.98 3.30 7.84
N VAL A 102 8.46 4.26 8.62
CA VAL A 102 7.87 5.49 8.07
C VAL A 102 8.91 6.32 7.33
N THR A 103 10.10 6.51 7.90
CA THR A 103 11.18 7.28 7.28
C THR A 103 11.61 6.67 5.95
N LEU A 104 11.84 5.35 5.91
CA LEU A 104 12.19 4.65 4.69
C LEU A 104 11.04 4.67 3.66
N GLY A 105 9.80 4.58 4.12
CA GLY A 105 8.61 4.70 3.28
C GLY A 105 8.50 6.07 2.60
N VAL A 106 8.72 7.15 3.35
CA VAL A 106 8.72 8.52 2.81
C VAL A 106 9.88 8.72 1.83
N ALA A 107 11.08 8.29 2.19
CA ALA A 107 12.25 8.36 1.30
C ALA A 107 12.03 7.56 0.01
N GLY A 108 11.46 6.36 0.13
CA GLY A 108 11.10 5.51 -1.01
C GLY A 108 10.05 6.18 -1.91
N SER A 109 9.03 6.80 -1.34
CA SER A 109 8.01 7.53 -2.09
C SER A 109 8.58 8.72 -2.85
N ALA A 110 9.43 9.52 -2.20
CA ALA A 110 10.10 10.65 -2.84
C ALA A 110 11.00 10.19 -4.00
N THR A 111 11.81 9.14 -3.77
CA THR A 111 12.65 8.54 -4.81
C THR A 111 11.81 7.99 -5.96
N GLY A 112 10.71 7.32 -5.66
CA GLY A 112 9.78 6.79 -6.66
C GLY A 112 9.19 7.88 -7.55
N LEU A 113 8.80 9.02 -6.99
CA LEU A 113 8.30 10.17 -7.75
C LEU A 113 9.37 10.74 -8.69
N ILE A 114 10.62 10.86 -8.22
CA ILE A 114 11.74 11.32 -9.04
C ILE A 114 11.97 10.35 -10.21
N ILE A 115 12.00 9.04 -9.93
CA ILE A 115 12.19 8.02 -10.97
C ILE A 115 11.07 8.08 -12.02
N VAL A 116 9.81 8.18 -11.59
CA VAL A 116 8.66 8.30 -12.51
C VAL A 116 8.80 9.57 -13.36
N GLY A 117 9.19 10.70 -12.77
CA GLY A 117 9.43 11.93 -13.51
C GLY A 117 10.50 11.76 -14.60
N MET A 118 11.68 11.25 -14.22
CA MET A 118 12.78 11.01 -15.16
C MET A 118 12.40 10.02 -16.29
N LEU A 119 11.68 8.97 -15.95
CA LEU A 119 11.21 7.98 -16.92
C LEU A 119 10.14 8.57 -17.85
N SER A 120 9.23 9.40 -17.32
CA SER A 120 8.21 10.05 -18.14
C SER A 120 8.81 11.03 -19.14
N ASP A 121 9.86 11.77 -18.73
CA ASP A 121 10.60 12.66 -19.64
C ASP A 121 11.30 11.87 -20.74
N ARG A 122 11.88 10.72 -20.40
CA ARG A 122 12.57 9.85 -21.35
C ARG A 122 11.63 9.14 -22.32
N PHE A 123 10.47 8.68 -21.86
CA PHE A 123 9.49 7.95 -22.67
C PHE A 123 8.48 8.86 -23.36
N GLY A 124 8.45 10.16 -23.01
CA GLY A 124 7.46 11.10 -23.50
C GLY A 124 6.04 10.89 -22.95
N SER A 125 5.86 9.95 -22.00
CA SER A 125 4.57 9.70 -21.37
C SER A 125 4.69 8.97 -20.03
N TYR A 126 3.67 9.11 -19.18
CA TYR A 126 3.61 8.45 -17.87
C TYR A 126 3.27 6.96 -17.94
N GLY A 127 2.57 6.48 -18.98
CA GLY A 127 2.15 5.09 -19.09
C GLY A 127 3.32 4.09 -18.98
N PRO A 128 4.33 4.15 -19.86
CA PRO A 128 5.52 3.32 -19.78
C PRO A 128 6.32 3.52 -18.48
N ALA A 129 6.37 4.75 -17.94
CA ALA A 129 7.07 5.02 -16.70
C ALA A 129 6.44 4.25 -15.52
N PHE A 130 5.12 4.25 -15.42
CA PHE A 130 4.41 3.50 -14.38
C PHE A 130 4.52 1.97 -14.55
N LEU A 131 4.62 1.46 -15.78
CA LEU A 131 4.92 0.04 -16.01
C LEU A 131 6.26 -0.39 -15.40
N VAL A 132 7.29 0.44 -15.56
CA VAL A 132 8.61 0.15 -14.98
C VAL A 132 8.54 0.17 -13.45
N VAL A 133 7.92 1.19 -12.86
CA VAL A 133 7.84 1.35 -11.40
C VAL A 133 6.90 0.32 -10.78
N ALA A 134 5.95 -0.24 -11.52
CA ALA A 134 5.06 -1.31 -11.07
C ALA A 134 5.80 -2.57 -10.58
N VAL A 135 7.05 -2.78 -11.00
CA VAL A 135 7.90 -3.86 -10.51
C VAL A 135 8.08 -3.79 -8.99
N GLY A 136 8.18 -2.58 -8.41
CA GLY A 136 8.36 -2.40 -6.96
C GLY A 136 7.24 -3.03 -6.13
N PRO A 137 5.97 -2.63 -6.31
CA PRO A 137 4.84 -3.26 -5.61
C PRO A 137 4.68 -4.75 -5.88
N VAL A 138 5.03 -5.24 -7.07
CA VAL A 138 5.02 -6.69 -7.38
C VAL A 138 6.05 -7.43 -6.54
N LEU A 139 7.27 -6.92 -6.46
CA LEU A 139 8.30 -7.48 -5.59
C LEU A 139 7.91 -7.40 -4.12
N ALA A 140 7.32 -6.28 -3.67
CA ALA A 140 6.82 -6.14 -2.31
C ALA A 140 5.73 -7.17 -2.00
N ALA A 141 4.78 -7.41 -2.91
CA ALA A 141 3.76 -8.43 -2.75
C ALA A 141 4.36 -9.84 -2.66
N ALA A 142 5.36 -10.15 -3.49
CA ALA A 142 6.08 -11.43 -3.45
C ALA A 142 6.81 -11.62 -2.10
N LEU A 143 7.47 -10.57 -1.59
CA LEU A 143 8.12 -10.58 -0.28
C LEU A 143 7.11 -10.80 0.86
N VAL A 144 5.99 -10.07 0.83
CA VAL A 144 4.93 -10.23 1.83
C VAL A 144 4.38 -11.66 1.83
N LEU A 145 4.08 -12.21 0.66
CA LEU A 145 3.54 -13.56 0.55
C LEU A 145 4.56 -14.66 0.84
N GLY A 146 5.86 -14.41 0.61
CA GLY A 146 6.91 -15.40 0.81
C GLY A 146 7.48 -15.44 2.21
N TRP A 147 7.71 -14.28 2.82
CA TRP A 147 8.52 -14.19 4.05
C TRP A 147 7.81 -13.61 5.27
N PHE A 148 6.77 -12.79 5.09
CA PHE A 148 6.11 -12.19 6.24
C PHE A 148 5.25 -13.23 6.98
N PRO A 149 5.25 -13.25 8.33
CA PRO A 149 4.36 -14.09 9.10
C PRO A 149 2.91 -13.61 8.96
N GLU A 150 1.93 -14.51 9.03
CA GLU A 150 0.54 -14.11 9.19
C GLU A 150 0.28 -13.78 10.66
N THR A 151 -0.10 -12.54 10.94
CA THR A 151 -0.31 -12.05 12.31
C THR A 151 -1.80 -11.91 12.67
N ALA A 152 -2.70 -12.16 11.71
CA ALA A 152 -4.13 -12.11 11.97
C ALA A 152 -4.54 -13.18 12.99
N ARG A 153 -5.25 -12.77 14.05
CA ARG A 153 -5.74 -13.64 15.14
C ARG A 153 -4.64 -14.30 15.99
N VAL A 154 -3.41 -13.78 15.93
CA VAL A 154 -2.33 -14.21 16.81
C VAL A 154 -2.24 -13.20 17.95
N GLU A 155 -2.15 -13.70 19.18
CA GLU A 155 -1.98 -12.86 20.38
C GLU A 155 -0.61 -12.19 20.35
N LEU A 156 -0.57 -10.89 20.73
CA LEU A 156 0.66 -10.08 20.70
C LEU A 156 1.76 -10.67 21.59
N GLU A 157 1.39 -11.27 22.70
CA GLU A 157 2.28 -11.93 23.66
C GLU A 157 2.97 -13.15 23.04
N THR A 158 2.27 -13.86 22.14
CA THR A 158 2.85 -14.97 21.37
C THR A 158 3.86 -14.48 20.34
N LEU A 159 3.59 -13.34 19.71
CA LEU A 159 4.51 -12.71 18.74
C LEU A 159 5.71 -12.07 19.43
N ASN A 160 5.53 -11.58 20.65
CA ASN A 160 6.53 -10.86 21.43
C ASN A 160 6.60 -11.42 22.87
N PRO A 161 7.19 -12.59 23.10
CA PRO A 161 7.25 -13.22 24.45
C PRO A 161 7.90 -12.33 25.53
N GLY A 162 8.75 -11.40 25.13
CA GLY A 162 9.37 -10.43 26.05
C GLY A 162 8.43 -9.35 26.60
N ASP A 163 7.22 -9.25 26.05
CA ASP A 163 6.19 -8.30 26.51
C ASP A 163 5.17 -8.97 27.45
N ALA A 164 5.24 -10.31 27.61
CA ALA A 164 4.35 -11.08 28.49
C ALA A 164 4.57 -10.73 29.97
N PRO A 165 3.50 -10.67 30.80
CA PRO A 165 3.63 -10.48 32.23
C PRO A 165 4.47 -11.60 32.86
N PRO A 166 5.27 -11.29 33.92
CA PRO A 166 6.14 -12.28 34.56
C PRO A 166 5.42 -13.54 35.09
N GLU A 167 4.14 -13.45 35.36
CA GLU A 167 3.32 -14.58 35.86
C GLU A 167 3.02 -15.63 34.78
N GLU A 168 3.01 -15.27 33.51
CA GLU A 168 2.75 -16.21 32.42
C GLU A 168 4.00 -16.96 31.96
N ILE A 169 5.18 -16.36 32.11
CA ILE A 169 6.46 -16.97 31.76
C ILE A 169 6.74 -18.22 32.64
N ASN A 170 6.24 -18.25 33.88
CA ASN A 170 6.46 -19.34 34.85
C ASN A 170 5.45 -20.50 34.70
N ARG A 171 4.48 -20.43 33.78
CA ARG A 171 3.47 -21.48 33.58
C ARG A 171 3.72 -22.37 32.35
N GLN A 172 4.75 -22.09 31.59
CA GLN A 172 5.23 -22.90 30.45
C GLN A 172 6.46 -23.73 30.87
#